data_e0d943086420d88312bd78a66d8819f4
#
_entry.id   e0d943086420d88312bd78a66d8819f4
#
_cell.length_a   1.000
_cell.length_b   1.000
_cell.length_c   1.000
_cell.angle_alpha   90.00
_cell.angle_beta   90.00
_cell.angle_gamma   90.00
#
_symmetry.space_group_name_H-M   'P 1'
#
loop_
_entity.id
_entity.type
_entity.pdbx_description
1 polymer ?
#
loop_
_entity_poly.entity_id
_entity_poly.type
_entity_poly.pdbx_seq_one_letter_code
_entity_poly.pdbx_strand_id
1 'polypeptide(L)'
;MNIYLKKFIDEKFKKPGKALDLGAGEFFDVACLKQIGWKCEGVDIKNGVDLEKNYESKKKPFDLVYSNYVLHKLKNRKQLIQTIFNNLKNEGWFFIHTFDKSDKNSKSDLSQVYLKKLLMEQGFKNIKLRVFSFYDNDIGHKHWHKILEATGQK
;
A
#
# COMPACT_ATOMS: atom_id res chain seq x y z
N MET A 1 5.01 0.71 -12.99
CA MET A 1 4.67 1.28 -11.66
C MET A 1 3.21 1.65 -11.62
N ASN A 2 2.54 1.39 -10.50
CA ASN A 2 1.16 1.82 -10.27
C ASN A 2 1.05 3.34 -10.50
N ILE A 3 0.16 3.76 -11.41
CA ILE A 3 0.02 5.16 -11.83
C ILE A 3 -0.46 6.07 -10.70
N TYR A 4 -1.29 5.56 -9.79
CA TYR A 4 -1.80 6.31 -8.64
C TYR A 4 -0.73 6.48 -7.57
N LEU A 5 0.09 5.44 -7.33
CA LEU A 5 1.27 5.55 -6.46
C LEU A 5 2.25 6.60 -7.01
N LYS A 6 2.51 6.57 -8.33
CA LYS A 6 3.38 7.57 -8.96
C LYS A 6 2.86 8.98 -8.74
N LYS A 7 1.57 9.22 -9.03
CA LYS A 7 0.92 10.53 -8.82
C LYS A 7 1.03 10.97 -7.35
N PHE A 8 0.76 10.07 -6.42
CA PHE A 8 0.88 10.36 -4.98
C PHE A 8 2.32 10.77 -4.59
N ILE A 9 3.31 10.06 -5.12
CA ILE A 9 4.73 10.38 -4.87
C ILE A 9 5.08 11.77 -5.41
N ASP A 10 4.68 12.08 -6.66
CA ASP A 10 4.94 13.36 -7.29
C ASP A 10 4.28 14.53 -6.52
N GLU A 11 3.11 14.30 -5.90
CA GLU A 11 2.40 15.29 -5.08
C GLU A 11 3.02 15.51 -3.69
N LYS A 12 3.56 14.45 -3.08
CA LYS A 12 3.98 14.49 -1.66
C LYS A 12 5.47 14.67 -1.46
N PHE A 13 6.28 14.30 -2.42
CA PHE A 13 7.74 14.26 -2.26
C PHE A 13 8.45 15.14 -3.29
N LYS A 14 9.18 16.15 -2.80
CA LYS A 14 9.99 17.04 -3.67
C LYS A 14 11.28 16.38 -4.17
N LYS A 15 11.72 15.31 -3.53
CA LYS A 15 12.93 14.54 -3.87
C LYS A 15 12.76 13.08 -3.44
N PRO A 16 13.47 12.15 -4.10
CA PRO A 16 13.49 10.74 -3.70
C PRO A 16 13.93 10.55 -2.25
N GLY A 17 13.31 9.57 -1.59
CA GLY A 17 13.59 9.18 -0.21
C GLY A 17 13.78 7.66 -0.08
N LYS A 18 13.41 7.11 1.08
CA LYS A 18 13.39 5.67 1.36
C LYS A 18 11.96 5.15 1.28
N ALA A 19 11.72 4.09 0.52
CA ALA A 19 10.41 3.46 0.40
C ALA A 19 10.45 1.97 0.73
N LEU A 20 9.33 1.47 1.26
CA LEU A 20 9.10 0.04 1.52
C LEU A 20 7.80 -0.39 0.83
N ASP A 21 7.89 -1.43 0.01
CA ASP A 21 6.76 -2.10 -0.63
C ASP A 21 6.39 -3.36 0.16
N LEU A 22 5.19 -3.38 0.71
CA LEU A 22 4.65 -4.53 1.44
C LEU A 22 3.73 -5.35 0.55
N GLY A 23 4.22 -6.50 0.09
CA GLY A 23 3.61 -7.36 -0.90
C GLY A 23 4.05 -6.99 -2.32
N ALA A 24 5.35 -6.89 -2.52
CA ALA A 24 5.96 -6.39 -3.74
C ALA A 24 5.75 -7.29 -4.99
N GLY A 25 5.23 -8.50 -4.82
CA GLY A 25 4.95 -9.42 -5.92
C GLY A 25 6.16 -9.69 -6.80
N GLU A 26 6.15 -9.18 -8.02
CA GLU A 26 7.26 -9.29 -8.97
C GLU A 26 8.28 -8.14 -8.84
N PHE A 27 8.20 -7.32 -7.80
CA PHE A 27 9.12 -6.21 -7.49
C PHE A 27 9.16 -5.12 -8.58
N PHE A 28 8.15 -5.03 -9.43
CA PHE A 28 8.12 -4.07 -10.52
C PHE A 28 8.11 -2.62 -10.01
N ASP A 29 7.25 -2.29 -9.05
CA ASP A 29 7.18 -0.94 -8.47
C ASP A 29 8.48 -0.58 -7.74
N VAL A 30 9.11 -1.56 -7.06
CA VAL A 30 10.43 -1.40 -6.42
C VAL A 30 11.51 -1.05 -7.45
N ALA A 31 11.54 -1.74 -8.59
CA ALA A 31 12.50 -1.48 -9.66
C ALA A 31 12.29 -0.09 -10.26
N CYS A 32 11.06 0.28 -10.56
CA CYS A 32 10.71 1.61 -11.08
C CYS A 32 11.12 2.73 -10.11
N LEU A 33 10.85 2.58 -8.81
CA LEU A 33 11.25 3.58 -7.81
C LEU A 33 12.76 3.74 -7.72
N LYS A 34 13.52 2.63 -7.77
CA LYS A 34 14.99 2.69 -7.80
C LYS A 34 15.51 3.44 -9.00
N GLN A 35 14.91 3.26 -10.20
CA GLN A 35 15.31 3.96 -11.42
C GLN A 35 15.16 5.48 -11.32
N ILE A 36 14.18 5.96 -10.53
CA ILE A 36 13.97 7.40 -10.27
C ILE A 36 14.63 7.89 -8.98
N GLY A 37 15.61 7.13 -8.45
CA GLY A 37 16.48 7.54 -7.37
C GLY A 37 16.01 7.21 -5.94
N TRP A 38 14.91 6.48 -5.75
CA TRP A 38 14.47 6.06 -4.43
C TRP A 38 15.32 4.91 -3.87
N LYS A 39 15.59 4.93 -2.58
CA LYS A 39 16.12 3.77 -1.85
C LYS A 39 14.94 2.87 -1.47
N CYS A 40 14.53 2.00 -2.39
CA CYS A 40 13.34 1.17 -2.22
C CYS A 40 13.71 -0.28 -1.83
N GLU A 41 13.00 -0.81 -0.83
CA GLU A 41 12.97 -2.21 -0.42
C GLU A 41 11.59 -2.79 -0.74
N GLY A 42 11.53 -4.05 -1.14
CA GLY A 42 10.30 -4.78 -1.31
C GLY A 42 10.33 -6.08 -0.50
N VAL A 43 9.19 -6.45 0.06
CA VAL A 43 9.00 -7.73 0.74
C VAL A 43 7.71 -8.39 0.28
N ASP A 44 7.75 -9.73 0.20
CA ASP A 44 6.63 -10.55 -0.25
C ASP A 44 6.77 -11.96 0.32
N ILE A 45 5.70 -12.75 0.31
CA ILE A 45 5.77 -14.16 0.69
C ILE A 45 6.78 -14.93 -0.17
N LYS A 46 6.97 -14.51 -1.44
CA LYS A 46 7.94 -15.08 -2.37
C LYS A 46 9.39 -14.94 -1.91
N ASN A 47 9.71 -13.92 -1.13
CA ASN A 47 11.03 -13.76 -0.51
C ASN A 47 11.03 -14.04 1.00
N GLY A 48 10.03 -14.79 1.48
CA GLY A 48 9.98 -15.34 2.82
C GLY A 48 9.36 -14.42 3.88
N VAL A 49 8.74 -13.31 3.50
CA VAL A 49 8.07 -12.40 4.43
C VAL A 49 6.56 -12.62 4.41
N ASP A 50 6.05 -13.14 5.52
CA ASP A 50 4.62 -13.36 5.74
C ASP A 50 4.01 -12.12 6.43
N LEU A 51 3.22 -11.34 5.70
CA LEU A 51 2.57 -10.13 6.19
C LEU A 51 1.36 -10.38 7.12
N GLU A 52 0.98 -11.63 7.34
CA GLU A 52 0.10 -12.02 8.46
C GLU A 52 0.80 -11.91 9.82
N LYS A 53 2.13 -11.77 9.81
CA LYS A 53 2.99 -11.63 10.99
C LYS A 53 3.64 -10.27 11.05
N ASN A 54 4.15 -9.92 12.23
CA ASN A 54 4.91 -8.67 12.40
C ASN A 54 6.17 -8.69 11.52
N TYR A 55 6.35 -7.60 10.77
CA TYR A 55 7.56 -7.37 10.00
C TYR A 55 8.12 -5.97 10.29
N GLU A 56 9.38 -5.91 10.63
CA GLU A 56 10.13 -4.67 10.74
C GLU A 56 11.43 -4.78 9.96
N SER A 57 11.60 -3.92 8.97
CA SER A 57 12.82 -3.88 8.17
C SER A 57 14.00 -3.39 9.01
N LYS A 58 15.17 -4.02 8.83
CA LYS A 58 16.44 -3.53 9.39
C LYS A 58 16.84 -2.16 8.83
N LYS A 59 16.24 -1.74 7.71
CA LYS A 59 16.51 -0.45 7.05
C LYS A 59 15.53 0.66 7.44
N LYS A 60 14.56 0.38 8.33
CA LYS A 60 13.66 1.44 8.84
C LYS A 60 14.46 2.57 9.52
N PRO A 61 13.92 3.80 9.62
CA PRO A 61 12.59 4.20 9.18
C PRO A 61 12.55 4.58 7.68
N PHE A 62 11.34 4.51 7.11
CA PHE A 62 11.05 4.85 5.71
C PHE A 62 10.25 6.15 5.60
N ASP A 63 10.45 6.90 4.52
CA ASP A 63 9.67 8.08 4.17
C ASP A 63 8.28 7.71 3.65
N LEU A 64 8.22 6.59 2.91
CA LEU A 64 7.02 6.03 2.33
C LEU A 64 6.96 4.53 2.60
N VAL A 65 5.82 4.05 3.08
CA VAL A 65 5.48 2.62 3.09
C VAL A 65 4.19 2.43 2.29
N TYR A 66 4.21 1.54 1.30
CA TYR A 66 3.04 1.32 0.47
C TYR A 66 2.71 -0.16 0.31
N SER A 67 1.48 -0.44 -0.08
CA SER A 67 0.98 -1.80 -0.30
C SER A 67 -0.10 -1.79 -1.38
N ASN A 68 0.16 -2.49 -2.49
CA ASN A 68 -0.73 -2.57 -3.64
C ASN A 68 -1.36 -3.95 -3.74
N TYR A 69 -2.71 -4.03 -3.62
CA TYR A 69 -3.51 -5.24 -3.81
C TYR A 69 -3.15 -6.44 -2.89
N VAL A 70 -2.80 -6.13 -1.64
CA VAL A 70 -2.45 -7.12 -0.61
C VAL A 70 -3.50 -7.21 0.49
N LEU A 71 -3.94 -6.07 1.04
CA LEU A 71 -4.74 -6.00 2.27
C LEU A 71 -6.02 -6.84 2.23
N HIS A 72 -6.70 -6.93 1.07
CA HIS A 72 -7.90 -7.74 0.90
C HIS A 72 -7.65 -9.26 0.97
N LYS A 73 -6.41 -9.70 0.80
CA LYS A 73 -6.00 -11.12 0.84
C LYS A 73 -5.68 -11.58 2.27
N LEU A 74 -5.39 -10.64 3.18
CA LEU A 74 -4.95 -10.95 4.54
C LEU A 74 -6.15 -11.18 5.47
N LYS A 75 -6.01 -12.16 6.36
CA LYS A 75 -6.93 -12.41 7.47
C LYS A 75 -6.67 -11.42 8.61
N ASN A 76 -5.40 -11.23 8.98
CA ASN A 76 -4.98 -10.30 10.03
C ASN A 76 -4.60 -8.92 9.46
N ARG A 77 -5.60 -8.16 9.02
CA ARG A 77 -5.40 -6.82 8.44
C ARG A 77 -4.78 -5.81 9.39
N LYS A 78 -5.10 -5.93 10.69
CA LYS A 78 -4.48 -5.08 11.72
C LYS A 78 -2.97 -5.22 11.73
N GLN A 79 -2.45 -6.42 11.48
CA GLN A 79 -1.02 -6.67 11.44
C GLN A 79 -0.33 -5.90 10.32
N LEU A 80 -0.92 -5.86 9.10
CA LEU A 80 -0.35 -5.06 8.01
C LEU A 80 -0.34 -3.56 8.35
N ILE A 81 -1.44 -3.05 8.93
CA ILE A 81 -1.54 -1.65 9.35
C ILE A 81 -0.48 -1.32 10.41
N GLN A 82 -0.26 -2.19 11.37
CA GLN A 82 0.79 -2.06 12.38
C GLN A 82 2.19 -2.12 11.74
N THR A 83 2.41 -3.05 10.80
CA THR A 83 3.67 -3.17 10.06
C THR A 83 3.99 -1.89 9.30
N ILE A 84 3.00 -1.27 8.63
CA ILE A 84 3.16 0.03 7.98
C ILE A 84 3.61 1.08 8.99
N PHE A 85 2.90 1.18 10.12
CA PHE A 85 3.18 2.17 11.15
C PHE A 85 4.59 2.03 11.74
N ASN A 86 5.01 0.80 12.06
CA ASN A 86 6.29 0.51 12.69
C ASN A 86 7.49 0.77 11.78
N ASN A 87 7.29 0.70 10.47
CA ASN A 87 8.35 0.93 9.48
C ASN A 87 8.46 2.40 9.05
N LEU A 88 7.41 3.22 9.23
CA LEU A 88 7.43 4.64 8.89
C LEU A 88 8.23 5.47 9.89
N LYS A 89 8.92 6.50 9.39
CA LYS A 89 9.40 7.62 10.22
C LYS A 89 8.21 8.45 10.72
N ASN A 90 8.44 9.28 11.74
CA ASN A 90 7.47 10.31 12.13
C ASN A 90 7.16 11.20 10.93
N GLU A 91 5.88 11.50 10.71
CA GLU A 91 5.36 12.23 9.54
C GLU A 91 5.62 11.57 8.18
N GLY A 92 6.08 10.32 8.16
CA GLY A 92 6.18 9.50 6.96
C GLY A 92 4.80 9.17 6.40
N TRP A 93 4.71 9.02 5.09
CA TRP A 93 3.47 8.75 4.38
C TRP A 93 3.25 7.27 4.15
N PHE A 94 1.98 6.84 4.25
CA PHE A 94 1.57 5.55 3.72
C PHE A 94 0.68 5.72 2.48
N PHE A 95 0.70 4.70 1.63
CA PHE A 95 -0.19 4.55 0.49
C PHE A 95 -0.68 3.11 0.41
N ILE A 96 -1.99 2.92 0.41
CA ILE A 96 -2.63 1.60 0.29
C ILE A 96 -3.60 1.62 -0.88
N HIS A 97 -3.44 0.65 -1.79
CA HIS A 97 -4.40 0.32 -2.82
C HIS A 97 -4.94 -1.09 -2.60
N THR A 98 -6.24 -1.24 -2.60
CA THR A 98 -6.89 -2.55 -2.43
C THR A 98 -8.25 -2.55 -3.13
N PHE A 99 -8.94 -3.68 -3.16
CA PHE A 99 -10.30 -3.72 -3.69
C PHE A 99 -11.32 -3.35 -2.60
N ASP A 100 -12.31 -2.52 -2.96
CA ASP A 100 -13.47 -2.22 -2.12
C ASP A 100 -14.45 -3.41 -2.11
N LYS A 101 -15.24 -3.54 -1.05
CA LYS A 101 -16.29 -4.58 -0.93
C LYS A 101 -17.33 -4.55 -2.03
N SER A 102 -17.48 -3.43 -2.73
CA SER A 102 -18.39 -3.29 -3.87
C SER A 102 -17.79 -3.75 -5.20
N ASP A 103 -16.51 -4.20 -5.20
CA ASP A 103 -15.90 -4.80 -6.35
C ASP A 103 -16.48 -6.19 -6.62
N LYS A 104 -17.07 -6.40 -7.82
CA LYS A 104 -17.73 -7.65 -8.18
C LYS A 104 -16.75 -8.76 -8.60
N ASN A 105 -15.51 -8.39 -8.94
CA ASN A 105 -14.49 -9.30 -9.45
C ASN A 105 -13.46 -9.71 -8.40
N SER A 106 -13.51 -9.09 -7.22
CA SER A 106 -12.71 -9.49 -6.06
C SER A 106 -13.63 -10.06 -4.95
N LYS A 107 -13.05 -10.84 -4.06
CA LYS A 107 -13.73 -11.32 -2.84
C LYS A 107 -13.44 -10.41 -1.64
N SER A 108 -13.23 -9.12 -1.89
CA SER A 108 -12.93 -8.16 -0.82
C SER A 108 -14.18 -7.87 0.00
N ASP A 109 -14.03 -7.81 1.32
CA ASP A 109 -15.02 -7.33 2.27
C ASP A 109 -14.63 -5.98 2.89
N LEU A 110 -13.56 -5.34 2.36
CA LEU A 110 -13.04 -4.07 2.83
C LEU A 110 -13.94 -2.90 2.45
N SER A 111 -14.21 -2.03 3.41
CA SER A 111 -14.91 -0.76 3.19
C SER A 111 -14.09 0.43 3.67
N GLN A 112 -14.41 1.63 3.18
CA GLN A 112 -13.79 2.87 3.67
C GLN A 112 -13.94 3.01 5.18
N VAL A 113 -15.12 2.72 5.73
CA VAL A 113 -15.42 2.85 7.17
C VAL A 113 -14.52 1.93 7.98
N TYR A 114 -14.43 0.66 7.58
CA TYR A 114 -13.60 -0.32 8.26
C TYR A 114 -12.11 0.02 8.20
N LEU A 115 -11.60 0.34 7.01
CA LEU A 115 -10.19 0.70 6.84
C LEU A 115 -9.83 1.98 7.58
N LYS A 116 -10.71 3.00 7.56
CA LYS A 116 -10.51 4.24 8.32
C LYS A 116 -10.38 3.96 9.82
N LYS A 117 -11.26 3.11 10.36
CA LYS A 117 -11.22 2.70 11.77
C LYS A 117 -9.87 2.08 12.12
N LEU A 118 -9.38 1.11 11.34
CA LEU A 118 -8.10 0.46 11.57
C LEU A 118 -6.93 1.46 11.59
N LEU A 119 -6.93 2.39 10.62
CA LEU A 119 -5.89 3.41 10.51
C LEU A 119 -5.91 4.39 11.69
N MET A 120 -7.10 4.83 12.12
CA MET A 120 -7.25 5.73 13.26
C MET A 120 -6.85 5.04 14.58
N GLU A 121 -7.27 3.80 14.80
CA GLU A 121 -6.90 3.00 15.98
C GLU A 121 -5.38 2.82 16.09
N GLN A 122 -4.67 2.72 14.96
CA GLN A 122 -3.21 2.62 14.94
C GLN A 122 -2.51 3.96 15.22
N GLY A 123 -3.21 5.10 15.12
CA GLY A 123 -2.67 6.42 15.36
C GLY A 123 -2.24 7.20 14.12
N PHE A 124 -2.63 6.77 12.93
CA PHE A 124 -2.40 7.53 11.71
C PHE A 124 -3.21 8.83 11.68
N LYS A 125 -2.64 9.86 11.05
CA LYS A 125 -3.19 11.21 10.89
C LYS A 125 -3.37 11.56 9.41
N ASN A 126 -4.06 12.65 9.14
CA ASN A 126 -4.25 13.16 7.77
C ASN A 126 -4.78 12.10 6.80
N ILE A 127 -5.61 11.19 7.31
CA ILE A 127 -6.14 10.04 6.58
C ILE A 127 -7.11 10.52 5.51
N LYS A 128 -6.85 10.15 4.25
CA LYS A 128 -7.75 10.33 3.11
C LYS A 128 -8.08 8.97 2.52
N LEU A 129 -9.37 8.76 2.24
CA LEU A 129 -9.85 7.54 1.58
C LEU A 129 -10.75 7.93 0.40
N ARG A 130 -10.67 7.14 -0.66
CA ARG A 130 -11.61 7.22 -1.78
C ARG A 130 -11.87 5.86 -2.38
N VAL A 131 -13.05 5.70 -2.96
CA VAL A 131 -13.37 4.55 -3.82
C VAL A 131 -13.59 5.08 -5.23
N PHE A 132 -12.99 4.42 -6.20
CA PHE A 132 -13.16 4.78 -7.61
C PHE A 132 -13.16 3.55 -8.50
N SER A 133 -13.66 3.72 -9.73
CA SER A 133 -13.64 2.66 -10.73
C SER A 133 -12.34 2.71 -11.52
N PHE A 134 -11.74 1.56 -11.72
CA PHE A 134 -10.57 1.36 -12.57
C PHE A 134 -10.87 0.27 -13.59
N TYR A 135 -10.60 0.54 -14.86
CA TYR A 135 -10.72 -0.46 -15.91
C TYR A 135 -9.37 -1.16 -16.09
N ASP A 136 -9.36 -2.45 -15.77
CA ASP A 136 -8.21 -3.31 -16.02
C ASP A 136 -8.28 -3.77 -17.48
N ASN A 137 -7.24 -3.45 -18.25
CA ASN A 137 -7.13 -3.80 -19.67
C ASN A 137 -6.02 -4.81 -19.96
N ASP A 138 -5.49 -5.47 -18.93
CA ASP A 138 -4.48 -6.50 -19.11
C ASP A 138 -5.04 -7.75 -19.82
N ILE A 139 -4.16 -8.49 -20.47
CA ILE A 139 -4.54 -9.70 -21.23
C ILE A 139 -5.21 -10.69 -20.27
N GLY A 140 -6.49 -10.98 -20.52
CA GLY A 140 -7.31 -11.88 -19.69
C GLY A 140 -8.09 -11.20 -18.55
N HIS A 141 -7.92 -9.88 -18.34
CA HIS A 141 -8.55 -9.10 -17.27
C HIS A 141 -9.25 -7.84 -17.79
N LYS A 142 -10.15 -7.98 -18.77
CA LYS A 142 -10.88 -6.83 -19.34
C LYS A 142 -12.17 -6.55 -18.58
N HIS A 143 -12.07 -5.94 -17.40
CA HIS A 143 -13.23 -5.60 -16.58
C HIS A 143 -12.98 -4.42 -15.63
N TRP A 144 -14.07 -3.88 -15.11
CA TRP A 144 -14.01 -2.79 -14.13
C TRP A 144 -13.77 -3.32 -12.72
N HIS A 145 -12.87 -2.66 -12.00
CA HIS A 145 -12.67 -2.83 -10.57
C HIS A 145 -13.14 -1.63 -9.77
N LYS A 146 -13.52 -1.85 -8.51
CA LYS A 146 -13.72 -0.84 -7.49
C LYS A 146 -12.53 -0.84 -6.55
N ILE A 147 -11.70 0.19 -6.68
CA ILE A 147 -10.48 0.36 -5.89
C ILE A 147 -10.78 1.21 -4.67
N LEU A 148 -10.34 0.72 -3.51
CA LEU A 148 -10.25 1.47 -2.26
C LEU A 148 -8.80 1.93 -2.08
N GLU A 149 -8.60 3.24 -2.12
CA GLU A 149 -7.32 3.89 -1.85
C GLU A 149 -7.36 4.55 -0.49
N ALA A 150 -6.29 4.39 0.27
CA ALA A 150 -6.08 5.10 1.53
C ALA A 150 -4.67 5.68 1.59
N THR A 151 -4.55 6.92 2.04
CA THR A 151 -3.30 7.63 2.28
C THR A 151 -3.35 8.34 3.63
N GLY A 152 -2.21 8.61 4.24
CA GLY A 152 -2.09 9.36 5.48
C GLY A 152 -0.67 9.36 6.02
N GLN A 153 -0.50 9.84 7.24
CA GLN A 153 0.81 10.03 7.89
C GLN A 153 0.85 9.36 9.26
N LYS A 154 2.05 8.97 9.67
CA LYS A 154 2.36 8.55 11.04
C LYS A 154 2.45 9.74 11.98
#